data_a8ea01bd376cf183df4a97f84ba657ce
#
_entry.id   a8ea01bd376cf183df4a97f84ba657ce
#
_cell.length_a   1.000
_cell.length_b   1.000
_cell.length_c   1.000
_cell.angle_alpha   90.00
_cell.angle_beta   90.00
_cell.angle_gamma   90.00
#
_symmetry.space_group_name_H-M   'P 1'
#
loop_
_entity.id
_entity.type
_entity.pdbx_description
1 polymer ?
#
loop_
_entity_poly.entity_id
_entity_poly.type
_entity_poly.pdbx_seq_one_letter_code
_entity_poly.pdbx_strand_id
1 'polypeptide(L)'
;MNKEGTQIKSPVLYLQHHYELLKLEYEYEKEQFQQQTELMGIGRKIKRGMCWYPLSLGRSYYNALNQLVIEVERKEDKEIEHLFEYGKPVCFFTQDMSGKLTYLNFVATVNYVEEDRMVVILPDANALLTLQSKEVVGVQLYFDETSYRLMFEALKQVISAKNNRLAELRDIFHGTQPVSTFSFQPVRFPWLNATQDEAVNKVLHAKDVAIVHGPPGTGKTTTLVEAIYETLHRENQVLVCAQSNMAVDWISEKLVDRGVSVLRIGNPSRVNDKMLSFTYERRFESHPDYPQLWSIRKAIRELYTRSRKGNDRESIRQKINSLKDRVTELEIRINESLFSEARVIACTLVGSANRLLTGQKFGTVFIDEAAQALEAACWIPLRKADRVVLAGDHCQLPPTVKNPEALRAGLGHTLMQAIVKNKPEVVSLLQVQYRMNDEIMRFSSDWFYGGMLQSAPEVKYRSILDFDTPIEWINTEGMDCNEEFVGENYGRINKPEAELSIGQLKEYITKIGRERFLEERIDVGLISPYKAQVQYLRQLVKKDAFFKPYRSLITINTVDGFQGQERDVILISLVRANEDGQIGFLNDLRRMNVAITRARMKLIILGDASTLTKHAFYKKLYEYISEL
;
A
#
# COMPACT_ATOMS: atom_id res chain seq x y z
N MET A 1 6.19 -6.99 37.54
CA MET A 1 5.33 -8.19 37.62
C MET A 1 4.63 -8.34 36.29
N ASN A 2 5.13 -9.25 35.45
CA ASN A 2 4.58 -9.54 34.12
C ASN A 2 3.21 -10.20 34.27
N LYS A 3 2.15 -9.54 33.80
CA LYS A 3 0.92 -10.25 33.49
C LYS A 3 1.15 -10.97 32.17
N GLU A 4 1.49 -12.25 32.25
CA GLU A 4 1.43 -13.17 31.12
C GLU A 4 -0.01 -13.13 30.58
N GLY A 5 -0.15 -12.57 29.37
CA GLY A 5 -1.43 -12.59 28.66
C GLY A 5 -1.85 -14.03 28.45
N THR A 6 -3.07 -14.32 28.81
CA THR A 6 -3.73 -15.62 28.67
C THR A 6 -3.55 -16.10 27.23
N GLN A 7 -2.72 -17.11 27.03
CA GLN A 7 -2.47 -17.70 25.71
C GLN A 7 -3.78 -18.34 25.24
N ILE A 8 -4.46 -17.74 24.26
CA ILE A 8 -5.66 -18.29 23.65
C ILE A 8 -5.27 -19.60 22.97
N LYS A 9 -5.61 -20.73 23.59
CA LYS A 9 -5.21 -22.08 23.12
C LYS A 9 -5.97 -22.56 21.88
N SER A 10 -7.04 -21.90 21.46
CA SER A 10 -7.87 -22.32 20.33
C SER A 10 -7.73 -21.37 19.14
N PRO A 11 -7.34 -21.86 17.95
CA PRO A 11 -7.31 -21.07 16.71
C PRO A 11 -8.65 -20.37 16.41
N VAL A 12 -9.76 -21.05 16.68
CA VAL A 12 -11.11 -20.50 16.48
C VAL A 12 -11.38 -19.32 17.42
N LEU A 13 -11.06 -19.46 18.71
CA LEU A 13 -11.24 -18.38 19.68
C LEU A 13 -10.35 -17.17 19.37
N TYR A 14 -9.14 -17.40 18.90
CA TYR A 14 -8.23 -16.35 18.46
C TYR A 14 -8.85 -15.54 17.31
N LEU A 15 -9.36 -16.20 16.27
CA LEU A 15 -10.00 -15.54 15.14
C LEU A 15 -11.35 -14.89 15.49
N GLN A 16 -12.10 -15.47 16.42
CA GLN A 16 -13.30 -14.84 16.97
C GLN A 16 -12.97 -13.52 17.68
N HIS A 17 -11.88 -13.51 18.46
CA HIS A 17 -11.39 -12.28 19.08
C HIS A 17 -11.01 -11.24 18.02
N HIS A 18 -10.25 -11.63 16.98
CA HIS A 18 -9.94 -10.74 15.86
C HIS A 18 -11.19 -10.21 15.14
N TYR A 19 -12.23 -11.03 15.01
CA TYR A 19 -13.51 -10.60 14.45
C TYR A 19 -14.15 -9.48 15.26
N GLU A 20 -14.19 -9.62 16.60
CA GLU A 20 -14.73 -8.57 17.47
C GLU A 20 -13.87 -7.28 17.43
N LEU A 21 -12.54 -7.41 17.40
CA LEU A 21 -11.65 -6.26 17.26
C LEU A 21 -11.84 -5.54 15.93
N LEU A 22 -12.03 -6.28 14.84
CA LEU A 22 -12.32 -5.72 13.52
C LEU A 22 -13.66 -4.98 13.52
N LYS A 23 -14.64 -5.47 14.28
CA LYS A 23 -15.93 -4.80 14.45
C LYS A 23 -15.78 -3.46 15.17
N LEU A 24 -14.98 -3.41 16.24
CA LEU A 24 -14.67 -2.15 16.94
C LEU A 24 -14.00 -1.13 16.00
N GLU A 25 -13.06 -1.58 15.18
CA GLU A 25 -12.40 -0.72 14.18
C GLU A 25 -13.39 -0.21 13.13
N TYR A 26 -14.24 -1.09 12.61
CA TYR A 26 -15.28 -0.73 11.63
C TYR A 26 -16.24 0.32 12.19
N GLU A 27 -16.76 0.12 13.39
CA GLU A 27 -17.70 1.05 14.04
C GLU A 27 -17.03 2.40 14.29
N TYR A 28 -15.79 2.39 14.80
CA TYR A 28 -15.00 3.60 15.03
C TYR A 28 -14.73 4.37 13.73
N GLU A 29 -14.27 3.72 12.68
CA GLU A 29 -14.03 4.37 11.40
C GLU A 29 -15.32 4.93 10.79
N LYS A 30 -16.42 4.20 10.90
CA LYS A 30 -17.73 4.65 10.42
C LYS A 30 -18.21 5.90 11.13
N GLU A 31 -18.10 5.92 12.46
CA GLU A 31 -18.43 7.10 13.28
C GLU A 31 -17.54 8.30 12.96
N GLN A 32 -16.22 8.09 12.87
CA GLN A 32 -15.28 9.13 12.50
C GLN A 32 -15.58 9.69 11.11
N PHE A 33 -15.91 8.83 10.17
CA PHE A 33 -16.29 9.25 8.82
C PHE A 33 -17.57 10.10 8.83
N GLN A 34 -18.60 9.68 9.58
CA GLN A 34 -19.86 10.42 9.72
C GLN A 34 -19.62 11.80 10.35
N GLN A 35 -18.87 11.86 11.45
CA GLN A 35 -18.51 13.12 12.09
C GLN A 35 -17.72 14.04 11.15
N GLN A 36 -16.76 13.51 10.40
CA GLN A 36 -15.99 14.29 9.43
C GLN A 36 -16.86 14.76 8.26
N THR A 37 -17.82 13.96 7.82
CA THR A 37 -18.74 14.31 6.73
C THR A 37 -19.72 15.40 7.15
N GLU A 38 -20.23 15.36 8.38
CA GLU A 38 -21.23 16.29 8.89
C GLU A 38 -20.64 17.59 9.43
N LEU A 39 -19.49 17.51 10.14
CA LEU A 39 -18.92 18.64 10.89
C LEU A 39 -17.72 19.33 10.20
N MET A 40 -17.08 18.67 9.23
CA MET A 40 -15.90 19.22 8.58
C MET A 40 -16.26 20.05 7.34
N GLY A 41 -15.92 21.34 7.35
CA GLY A 41 -16.07 22.21 6.17
C GLY A 41 -15.24 21.76 4.97
N ILE A 42 -15.68 22.09 3.75
CA ILE A 42 -15.06 21.70 2.46
C ILE A 42 -13.56 22.04 2.43
N GLY A 43 -13.16 23.23 2.82
CA GLY A 43 -11.76 23.64 2.77
C GLY A 43 -10.82 22.74 3.59
N ARG A 44 -11.28 22.22 4.74
CA ARG A 44 -10.51 21.25 5.53
C ARG A 44 -10.44 19.88 4.84
N LYS A 45 -11.53 19.44 4.19
CA LYS A 45 -11.57 18.17 3.43
C LYS A 45 -10.61 18.21 2.23
N ILE A 46 -10.57 19.33 1.52
CA ILE A 46 -9.66 19.56 0.40
C ILE A 46 -8.20 19.51 0.88
N LYS A 47 -7.85 20.26 1.93
CA LYS A 47 -6.50 20.26 2.51
C LYS A 47 -6.02 18.90 3.00
N ARG A 48 -6.96 18.00 3.35
CA ARG A 48 -6.66 16.60 3.71
C ARG A 48 -6.59 15.66 2.50
N GLY A 49 -6.82 16.16 1.28
CA GLY A 49 -6.82 15.34 0.07
C GLY A 49 -8.03 14.42 -0.09
N MET A 50 -9.07 14.58 0.72
CA MET A 50 -10.26 13.73 0.74
C MET A 50 -11.37 14.19 -0.21
N CYS A 51 -11.25 15.40 -0.76
CA CYS A 51 -12.30 16.08 -1.50
C CYS A 51 -11.73 16.94 -2.62
N TRP A 52 -12.40 16.94 -3.77
CA TRP A 52 -12.19 17.90 -4.86
C TRP A 52 -13.43 18.76 -5.07
N TYR A 53 -13.27 20.07 -5.04
CA TYR A 53 -14.33 21.06 -5.27
C TYR A 53 -13.71 22.41 -5.68
N PRO A 54 -14.23 23.10 -6.71
CA PRO A 54 -15.22 22.64 -7.67
C PRO A 54 -14.64 21.69 -8.72
N LEU A 55 -15.51 20.86 -9.32
CA LEU A 55 -15.14 19.96 -10.40
C LEU A 55 -15.52 20.51 -11.79
N SER A 56 -14.77 20.08 -12.80
CA SER A 56 -15.18 20.06 -14.20
C SER A 56 -15.65 18.67 -14.57
N LEU A 57 -16.84 18.55 -15.12
CA LEU A 57 -17.34 17.29 -15.68
C LEU A 57 -16.85 17.17 -17.13
N GLY A 58 -16.15 16.09 -17.43
CA GLY A 58 -15.65 15.76 -18.76
C GLY A 58 -16.56 14.77 -19.50
N ARG A 59 -15.93 13.94 -20.34
CA ARG A 59 -16.66 12.97 -21.16
C ARG A 59 -17.26 11.86 -20.30
N SER A 60 -18.47 11.43 -20.70
CA SER A 60 -19.06 10.19 -20.20
C SER A 60 -19.11 9.16 -21.32
N TYR A 61 -18.75 7.91 -21.01
CA TYR A 61 -18.69 6.82 -21.97
C TYR A 61 -18.81 5.46 -21.27
N TYR A 62 -18.95 4.40 -22.05
CA TYR A 62 -18.84 3.04 -21.53
C TYR A 62 -17.41 2.53 -21.70
N ASN A 63 -16.79 2.08 -20.61
CA ASN A 63 -15.45 1.49 -20.65
C ASN A 63 -15.47 0.10 -21.30
N ALA A 64 -14.30 -0.54 -21.44
CA ALA A 64 -14.17 -1.86 -22.04
C ALA A 64 -15.01 -2.95 -21.33
N LEU A 65 -15.29 -2.78 -20.06
CA LEU A 65 -16.11 -3.68 -19.25
C LEU A 65 -17.61 -3.35 -19.27
N ASN A 66 -18.03 -2.45 -20.19
CA ASN A 66 -19.40 -1.99 -20.32
C ASN A 66 -19.96 -1.26 -19.08
N GLN A 67 -19.09 -0.63 -18.31
CA GLN A 67 -19.47 0.19 -17.16
C GLN A 67 -19.57 1.66 -17.61
N LEU A 68 -20.62 2.34 -17.19
CA LEU A 68 -20.77 3.78 -17.44
C LEU A 68 -19.79 4.56 -16.57
N VAL A 69 -18.93 5.35 -17.20
CA VAL A 69 -17.93 6.16 -16.52
C VAL A 69 -18.05 7.63 -16.90
N ILE A 70 -17.58 8.49 -16.02
CA ILE A 70 -17.44 9.93 -16.25
C ILE A 70 -16.04 10.39 -15.86
N GLU A 71 -15.45 11.23 -16.69
CA GLU A 71 -14.22 11.95 -16.38
C GLU A 71 -14.55 13.18 -15.53
N VAL A 72 -13.80 13.40 -14.48
CA VAL A 72 -13.89 14.60 -13.64
C VAL A 72 -12.49 15.17 -13.41
N GLU A 73 -12.38 16.49 -13.38
CA GLU A 73 -11.12 17.20 -13.16
C GLU A 73 -11.33 18.26 -12.09
N ARG A 74 -10.37 18.40 -11.17
CA ARG A 74 -10.37 19.48 -10.19
C ARG A 74 -9.88 20.78 -10.82
N LYS A 75 -10.58 21.86 -10.52
CA LYS A 75 -10.26 23.19 -11.07
C LYS A 75 -9.24 23.93 -10.22
N GLU A 76 -9.26 23.73 -8.93
CA GLU A 76 -8.50 24.46 -7.92
C GLU A 76 -7.69 23.49 -7.05
N ASP A 77 -6.80 24.04 -6.20
CA ASP A 77 -6.00 23.27 -5.21
C ASP A 77 -5.18 22.12 -5.81
N LYS A 78 -4.66 22.31 -7.02
CA LYS A 78 -3.93 21.29 -7.78
C LYS A 78 -2.62 20.86 -7.13
N GLU A 79 -2.07 21.69 -6.25
CA GLU A 79 -0.86 21.40 -5.48
C GLU A 79 -1.09 20.47 -4.26
N ILE A 80 -2.34 20.24 -3.89
CA ILE A 80 -2.66 19.40 -2.73
C ILE A 80 -2.69 17.94 -3.15
N GLU A 81 -1.87 17.10 -2.50
CA GLU A 81 -1.92 15.64 -2.69
C GLU A 81 -3.30 15.10 -2.28
N HIS A 82 -3.84 14.21 -3.10
CA HIS A 82 -5.14 13.59 -2.83
C HIS A 82 -5.00 12.14 -2.37
N LEU A 83 -6.06 11.63 -1.75
CA LEU A 83 -6.16 10.27 -1.22
C LEU A 83 -7.07 9.35 -2.07
N PHE A 84 -7.48 9.82 -3.26
CA PHE A 84 -8.26 9.00 -4.18
C PHE A 84 -7.38 7.91 -4.79
N GLU A 85 -7.91 6.69 -4.81
CA GLU A 85 -7.24 5.51 -5.36
C GLU A 85 -8.25 4.64 -6.11
N TYR A 86 -7.76 3.80 -7.03
CA TYR A 86 -8.58 2.81 -7.71
C TYR A 86 -9.39 1.95 -6.73
N GLY A 87 -10.66 1.73 -7.06
CA GLY A 87 -11.58 0.91 -6.29
C GLY A 87 -12.18 1.59 -5.06
N LYS A 88 -11.72 2.78 -4.67
CA LYS A 88 -12.29 3.52 -3.54
C LYS A 88 -13.69 4.05 -3.89
N PRO A 89 -14.64 3.92 -2.97
CA PRO A 89 -15.96 4.52 -3.13
C PRO A 89 -15.88 6.04 -2.95
N VAL A 90 -16.68 6.76 -3.75
CA VAL A 90 -16.80 8.21 -3.69
C VAL A 90 -18.26 8.63 -3.75
N CYS A 91 -18.58 9.76 -3.15
CA CYS A 91 -19.88 10.40 -3.27
C CYS A 91 -19.73 11.82 -3.84
N PHE A 92 -20.73 12.22 -4.63
CA PHE A 92 -20.81 13.56 -5.19
C PHE A 92 -21.74 14.43 -4.34
N PHE A 93 -21.47 15.72 -4.34
CA PHE A 93 -22.24 16.69 -3.58
C PHE A 93 -22.32 18.05 -4.31
N THR A 94 -23.28 18.85 -3.90
CA THR A 94 -23.40 20.27 -4.25
C THR A 94 -23.30 21.11 -2.99
N GLN A 95 -22.89 22.36 -3.13
CA GLN A 95 -22.89 23.34 -2.05
C GLN A 95 -23.83 24.49 -2.42
N ASP A 96 -24.70 24.87 -1.50
CA ASP A 96 -25.57 26.03 -1.67
C ASP A 96 -24.85 27.34 -1.26
N MET A 97 -25.51 28.48 -1.47
CA MET A 97 -24.98 29.81 -1.15
C MET A 97 -24.73 30.00 0.36
N SER A 98 -25.34 29.22 1.22
CA SER A 98 -25.13 29.21 2.67
C SER A 98 -23.95 28.36 3.11
N GLY A 99 -23.29 27.66 2.19
CA GLY A 99 -22.20 26.73 2.46
C GLY A 99 -22.63 25.32 2.86
N LYS A 100 -23.96 25.04 2.87
CA LYS A 100 -24.49 23.73 3.23
C LYS A 100 -24.29 22.73 2.09
N LEU A 101 -23.81 21.52 2.46
CA LEU A 101 -23.59 20.43 1.52
C LEU A 101 -24.85 19.58 1.34
N THR A 102 -25.15 19.24 0.10
CA THR A 102 -26.19 18.28 -0.25
C THR A 102 -25.57 17.15 -1.06
N TYR A 103 -25.52 15.94 -0.49
CA TYR A 103 -25.00 14.76 -1.15
C TYR A 103 -26.00 14.22 -2.18
N LEU A 104 -25.47 13.79 -3.33
CA LEU A 104 -26.27 13.10 -4.33
C LEU A 104 -26.54 11.66 -3.87
N ASN A 105 -27.73 11.16 -4.20
CA ASN A 105 -28.22 9.88 -3.67
C ASN A 105 -27.68 8.66 -4.45
N PHE A 106 -26.36 8.64 -4.68
CA PHE A 106 -25.66 7.47 -5.23
C PHE A 106 -24.19 7.46 -4.79
N VAL A 107 -23.62 6.28 -4.76
CA VAL A 107 -22.19 6.07 -4.55
C VAL A 107 -21.57 5.61 -5.86
N ALA A 108 -20.41 6.16 -6.18
CA ALA A 108 -19.64 5.83 -7.36
C ALA A 108 -18.29 5.23 -6.94
N THR A 109 -17.54 4.70 -7.89
CA THR A 109 -16.25 4.06 -7.60
C THR A 109 -15.16 4.64 -8.48
N VAL A 110 -14.01 4.94 -7.91
CA VAL A 110 -12.84 5.40 -8.68
C VAL A 110 -12.36 4.27 -9.57
N ASN A 111 -12.38 4.52 -10.89
CA ASN A 111 -11.83 3.59 -11.88
C ASN A 111 -10.37 3.89 -12.20
N TYR A 112 -10.02 5.17 -12.17
CA TYR A 112 -8.71 5.65 -12.52
C TYR A 112 -8.50 7.06 -11.95
N VAL A 113 -7.29 7.39 -11.51
CA VAL A 113 -6.96 8.72 -11.00
C VAL A 113 -5.53 9.12 -11.32
N GLU A 114 -5.37 10.35 -11.76
CA GLU A 114 -4.12 11.11 -11.93
C GLU A 114 -4.07 12.24 -10.89
N GLU A 115 -3.08 13.09 -10.98
CA GLU A 115 -2.92 14.22 -10.05
C GLU A 115 -4.16 15.14 -9.99
N ASP A 116 -4.74 15.46 -11.14
CA ASP A 116 -5.86 16.42 -11.25
C ASP A 116 -7.11 15.85 -11.91
N ARG A 117 -7.02 14.66 -12.49
CA ARG A 117 -8.09 14.02 -13.27
C ARG A 117 -8.42 12.66 -12.70
N MET A 118 -9.71 12.35 -12.70
CA MET A 118 -10.21 11.06 -12.23
C MET A 118 -11.30 10.55 -13.18
N VAL A 119 -11.35 9.24 -13.40
CA VAL A 119 -12.42 8.53 -14.06
C VAL A 119 -13.21 7.76 -13.02
N VAL A 120 -14.51 7.95 -12.98
CA VAL A 120 -15.40 7.39 -11.96
C VAL A 120 -16.47 6.52 -12.60
N ILE A 121 -16.65 5.30 -12.07
CA ILE A 121 -17.73 4.40 -12.48
C ILE A 121 -19.01 4.86 -11.80
N LEU A 122 -20.03 5.13 -12.59
CA LEU A 122 -21.38 5.47 -12.12
C LEU A 122 -22.24 4.20 -12.00
N PRO A 123 -23.17 4.14 -11.03
CA PRO A 123 -24.04 2.98 -10.88
C PRO A 123 -25.00 2.79 -12.06
N ASP A 124 -25.50 3.88 -12.62
CA ASP A 124 -26.47 3.86 -13.72
C ASP A 124 -26.53 5.20 -14.50
N ALA A 125 -27.37 5.23 -15.53
CA ALA A 125 -27.58 6.43 -16.35
C ALA A 125 -28.31 7.56 -15.60
N ASN A 126 -29.09 7.26 -14.55
CA ASN A 126 -29.78 8.28 -13.75
C ASN A 126 -28.78 9.08 -12.92
N ALA A 127 -27.75 8.41 -12.41
CA ALA A 127 -26.64 9.07 -11.71
C ALA A 127 -25.92 10.08 -12.62
N LEU A 128 -25.70 9.73 -13.90
CA LEU A 128 -25.12 10.64 -14.89
C LEU A 128 -26.01 11.86 -15.12
N LEU A 129 -27.31 11.64 -15.35
CA LEU A 129 -28.28 12.73 -15.55
C LEU A 129 -28.34 13.66 -14.33
N THR A 130 -28.31 13.06 -13.13
CA THR A 130 -28.32 13.82 -11.87
C THR A 130 -27.07 14.69 -11.77
N LEU A 131 -25.88 14.16 -12.09
CA LEU A 131 -24.63 14.93 -12.10
C LEU A 131 -24.68 16.08 -13.11
N GLN A 132 -25.09 15.80 -14.34
CA GLN A 132 -25.14 16.78 -15.44
C GLN A 132 -26.18 17.87 -15.21
N SER A 133 -27.18 17.63 -14.36
CA SER A 133 -28.21 18.64 -14.02
C SER A 133 -27.69 19.69 -13.00
N LYS A 134 -26.50 19.55 -12.45
CA LYS A 134 -25.95 20.45 -11.43
C LYS A 134 -24.89 21.38 -12.02
N GLU A 135 -24.96 22.66 -11.65
CA GLU A 135 -24.02 23.68 -12.16
C GLU A 135 -22.60 23.48 -11.58
N VAL A 136 -22.53 23.23 -10.28
CA VAL A 136 -21.25 23.02 -9.58
C VAL A 136 -21.37 21.77 -8.69
N VAL A 137 -20.44 20.87 -8.87
CA VAL A 137 -20.36 19.63 -8.09
C VAL A 137 -18.99 19.47 -7.46
N GLY A 138 -18.96 18.75 -6.36
CA GLY A 138 -17.74 18.23 -5.73
C GLY A 138 -17.81 16.73 -5.60
N VAL A 139 -16.65 16.11 -5.36
CA VAL A 139 -16.50 14.69 -5.06
C VAL A 139 -15.68 14.52 -3.80
N GLN A 140 -16.06 13.59 -2.96
CA GLN A 140 -15.27 13.20 -1.79
C GLN A 140 -15.21 11.69 -1.63
N LEU A 141 -14.16 11.22 -0.95
CA LEU A 141 -14.08 9.82 -0.54
C LEU A 141 -15.31 9.45 0.30
N TYR A 142 -15.80 8.23 0.07
CA TYR A 142 -16.87 7.64 0.86
C TYR A 142 -16.34 6.50 1.72
N PHE A 143 -17.11 6.12 2.74
CA PHE A 143 -16.69 5.04 3.64
C PHE A 143 -16.64 3.70 2.92
N ASP A 144 -15.51 2.98 3.02
CA ASP A 144 -15.30 1.71 2.33
C ASP A 144 -15.89 0.52 3.13
N GLU A 145 -17.21 0.39 3.12
CA GLU A 145 -17.89 -0.76 3.74
C GLU A 145 -17.57 -2.09 3.04
N THR A 146 -17.20 -2.05 1.77
CA THR A 146 -16.95 -3.26 0.97
C THR A 146 -15.74 -4.04 1.47
N SER A 147 -14.64 -3.38 1.73
CA SER A 147 -13.44 -4.02 2.28
C SER A 147 -13.73 -4.66 3.64
N TYR A 148 -14.44 -3.97 4.53
CA TYR A 148 -14.84 -4.54 5.83
C TYR A 148 -15.75 -5.74 5.69
N ARG A 149 -16.77 -5.67 4.83
CA ARG A 149 -17.68 -6.79 4.57
C ARG A 149 -16.92 -8.03 4.09
N LEU A 150 -15.97 -7.86 3.18
CA LEU A 150 -15.15 -8.96 2.67
C LEU A 150 -14.23 -9.57 3.73
N MET A 151 -13.65 -8.74 4.60
CA MET A 151 -12.87 -9.21 5.74
C MET A 151 -13.72 -9.98 6.76
N PHE A 152 -14.90 -9.47 7.11
CA PHE A 152 -15.84 -10.19 7.99
C PHE A 152 -16.30 -11.51 7.39
N GLU A 153 -16.62 -11.54 6.11
CA GLU A 153 -17.00 -12.75 5.41
C GLU A 153 -15.86 -13.79 5.40
N ALA A 154 -14.63 -13.35 5.15
CA ALA A 154 -13.46 -14.21 5.20
C ALA A 154 -13.23 -14.80 6.59
N LEU A 155 -13.28 -13.98 7.65
CA LEU A 155 -13.16 -14.46 9.03
C LEU A 155 -14.29 -15.43 9.41
N LYS A 156 -15.54 -15.16 9.06
CA LYS A 156 -16.65 -16.09 9.30
C LYS A 156 -16.42 -17.44 8.66
N GLN A 157 -15.96 -17.45 7.40
CA GLN A 157 -15.70 -18.70 6.68
C GLN A 157 -14.55 -19.50 7.32
N VAL A 158 -13.44 -18.86 7.68
CA VAL A 158 -12.31 -19.56 8.31
C VAL A 158 -12.63 -20.03 9.74
N ILE A 159 -13.40 -19.27 10.51
CA ILE A 159 -13.85 -19.65 11.85
C ILE A 159 -14.77 -20.89 11.77
N SER A 160 -15.71 -20.91 10.83
CA SER A 160 -16.66 -21.99 10.66
C SER A 160 -16.14 -23.19 9.86
N ALA A 161 -14.96 -23.09 9.25
CA ALA A 161 -14.37 -24.15 8.43
C ALA A 161 -14.14 -25.42 9.26
N LYS A 162 -14.53 -26.58 8.69
CA LYS A 162 -14.35 -27.91 9.28
C LYS A 162 -13.99 -28.91 8.19
N ASN A 163 -13.07 -29.80 8.48
CA ASN A 163 -12.68 -30.92 7.61
C ASN A 163 -12.34 -30.50 6.16
N ASN A 164 -11.70 -29.35 5.99
CA ASN A 164 -11.25 -28.85 4.70
C ASN A 164 -9.90 -28.14 4.82
N ARG A 165 -9.27 -27.83 3.69
CA ARG A 165 -7.95 -27.20 3.65
C ARG A 165 -7.88 -25.87 4.41
N LEU A 166 -8.94 -25.08 4.37
CA LEU A 166 -9.01 -23.80 5.10
C LEU A 166 -8.93 -24.00 6.62
N ALA A 167 -9.61 -25.03 7.15
CA ALA A 167 -9.52 -25.39 8.57
C ALA A 167 -8.12 -25.89 8.94
N GLU A 168 -7.48 -26.70 8.10
CA GLU A 168 -6.12 -27.18 8.31
C GLU A 168 -5.12 -26.00 8.39
N LEU A 169 -5.16 -25.07 7.43
CA LEU A 169 -4.29 -23.89 7.42
C LEU A 169 -4.51 -23.03 8.68
N ARG A 170 -5.77 -22.79 9.08
CA ARG A 170 -6.07 -22.10 10.34
C ARG A 170 -5.40 -22.77 11.54
N ASP A 171 -5.54 -24.08 11.65
CA ASP A 171 -5.07 -24.87 12.79
C ASP A 171 -3.55 -25.04 12.78
N ILE A 172 -2.90 -24.98 11.60
CA ILE A 172 -1.45 -24.89 11.47
C ILE A 172 -0.95 -23.50 11.92
N PHE A 173 -1.56 -22.42 11.43
CA PHE A 173 -1.07 -21.07 11.68
C PHE A 173 -1.20 -20.63 13.14
N HIS A 174 -2.33 -20.97 13.78
CA HIS A 174 -2.66 -20.54 15.14
C HIS A 174 -2.65 -21.67 16.18
N GLY A 175 -2.43 -22.89 15.75
CA GLY A 175 -2.45 -24.07 16.61
C GLY A 175 -1.11 -24.80 16.71
N THR A 176 -1.21 -26.02 17.20
CA THR A 176 -0.05 -26.92 17.42
C THR A 176 0.19 -27.89 16.27
N GLN A 177 -0.66 -27.88 15.23
CA GLN A 177 -0.47 -28.77 14.09
C GLN A 177 0.86 -28.47 13.40
N PRO A 178 1.69 -29.50 13.10
CA PRO A 178 2.97 -29.30 12.43
C PRO A 178 2.79 -28.89 10.98
N VAL A 179 3.76 -28.16 10.44
CA VAL A 179 3.83 -27.86 9.02
C VAL A 179 4.35 -29.07 8.23
N SER A 180 3.90 -29.20 7.00
CA SER A 180 4.34 -30.25 6.09
C SER A 180 5.22 -29.70 4.98
N THR A 181 6.10 -30.54 4.45
CA THR A 181 7.01 -30.21 3.36
C THR A 181 7.01 -31.27 2.28
N PHE A 182 7.36 -30.85 1.05
CA PHE A 182 7.70 -31.76 -0.03
C PHE A 182 9.13 -32.27 0.14
N SER A 183 9.43 -33.46 -0.35
CA SER A 183 10.77 -34.05 -0.34
C SER A 183 11.33 -34.09 -1.76
N PHE A 184 12.32 -33.26 -2.06
CA PHE A 184 13.10 -33.27 -3.29
C PHE A 184 14.46 -32.59 -3.05
N GLN A 185 15.37 -32.74 -4.01
CA GLN A 185 16.70 -32.11 -3.91
C GLN A 185 16.60 -30.59 -4.06
N PRO A 186 17.29 -29.79 -3.23
CA PRO A 186 17.36 -28.36 -3.39
C PRO A 186 17.88 -27.94 -4.78
N VAL A 187 17.31 -26.89 -5.31
CA VAL A 187 17.75 -26.27 -6.57
C VAL A 187 18.77 -25.18 -6.25
N ARG A 188 19.79 -25.04 -7.09
CA ARG A 188 20.80 -24.00 -6.95
C ARG A 188 20.55 -22.85 -7.91
N PHE A 189 20.65 -21.62 -7.39
CA PHE A 189 20.44 -20.36 -8.13
C PHE A 189 21.74 -19.53 -8.05
N PRO A 190 22.67 -19.66 -9.04
CA PRO A 190 23.98 -18.99 -9.00
C PRO A 190 23.90 -17.46 -8.93
N TRP A 191 22.79 -16.86 -9.33
CA TRP A 191 22.55 -15.41 -9.31
C TRP A 191 21.94 -14.88 -8.00
N LEU A 192 21.62 -15.76 -7.06
CA LEU A 192 21.13 -15.41 -5.74
C LEU A 192 22.25 -15.56 -4.70
N ASN A 193 22.20 -14.74 -3.65
CA ASN A 193 23.05 -14.98 -2.49
C ASN A 193 22.55 -16.19 -1.67
N ALA A 194 23.37 -16.67 -0.75
CA ALA A 194 23.08 -17.91 0.00
C ALA A 194 21.73 -17.86 0.75
N THR A 195 21.37 -16.72 1.36
CA THR A 195 20.11 -16.58 2.11
C THR A 195 18.89 -16.44 1.20
N GLN A 196 19.06 -15.84 0.04
CA GLN A 196 18.02 -15.80 -0.99
C GLN A 196 17.79 -17.18 -1.60
N ASP A 197 18.86 -17.91 -1.94
CA ASP A 197 18.82 -19.29 -2.44
C ASP A 197 18.11 -20.22 -1.45
N GLU A 198 18.46 -20.16 -0.17
CA GLU A 198 17.78 -20.90 0.89
C GLU A 198 16.30 -20.54 0.99
N ALA A 199 15.95 -19.24 0.91
CA ALA A 199 14.56 -18.78 0.99
C ALA A 199 13.71 -19.32 -0.16
N VAL A 200 14.22 -19.28 -1.42
CA VAL A 200 13.53 -19.85 -2.58
C VAL A 200 13.33 -21.36 -2.39
N ASN A 201 14.36 -22.08 -1.97
CA ASN A 201 14.24 -23.53 -1.72
C ASN A 201 13.21 -23.84 -0.61
N LYS A 202 13.17 -23.06 0.47
CA LYS A 202 12.18 -23.23 1.54
C LYS A 202 10.76 -22.99 1.03
N VAL A 203 10.54 -22.01 0.15
CA VAL A 203 9.26 -21.79 -0.52
C VAL A 203 8.87 -23.00 -1.38
N LEU A 204 9.80 -23.55 -2.16
CA LEU A 204 9.52 -24.70 -3.03
C LEU A 204 9.19 -25.97 -2.25
N HIS A 205 9.81 -26.18 -1.08
CA HIS A 205 9.57 -27.34 -0.21
C HIS A 205 8.30 -27.20 0.63
N ALA A 206 7.78 -26.00 0.87
CA ALA A 206 6.62 -25.79 1.72
C ALA A 206 5.33 -26.38 1.10
N LYS A 207 4.61 -27.20 1.85
CA LYS A 207 3.24 -27.63 1.51
C LYS A 207 2.17 -26.70 2.06
N ASP A 208 2.42 -26.06 3.20
CA ASP A 208 1.43 -25.29 3.92
C ASP A 208 1.75 -23.80 3.89
N VAL A 209 2.94 -23.44 4.38
CA VAL A 209 3.35 -22.05 4.50
C VAL A 209 4.87 -21.91 4.44
N ALA A 210 5.32 -20.81 3.83
CA ALA A 210 6.68 -20.31 3.95
C ALA A 210 6.65 -18.80 4.15
N ILE A 211 7.64 -18.27 4.88
CA ILE A 211 7.82 -16.83 5.09
C ILE A 211 9.18 -16.40 4.60
N VAL A 212 9.19 -15.44 3.68
CA VAL A 212 10.38 -14.71 3.26
C VAL A 212 10.44 -13.41 4.07
N HIS A 213 11.21 -13.41 5.15
CA HIS A 213 11.45 -12.21 5.96
C HIS A 213 12.58 -11.42 5.32
N GLY A 214 12.21 -10.30 4.71
CA GLY A 214 13.12 -9.44 3.94
C GLY A 214 13.33 -8.07 4.58
N PRO A 215 14.35 -7.90 5.44
CA PRO A 215 14.77 -6.60 5.92
C PRO A 215 15.06 -5.60 4.79
N PRO A 216 15.17 -4.29 5.09
CA PRO A 216 15.39 -3.28 4.07
C PRO A 216 16.63 -3.56 3.20
N GLY A 217 16.46 -3.46 1.89
CA GLY A 217 17.57 -3.60 0.94
C GLY A 217 18.08 -5.02 0.69
N THR A 218 17.44 -6.06 1.26
CA THR A 218 17.92 -7.46 1.13
C THR A 218 17.45 -8.18 -0.13
N GLY A 219 16.77 -7.50 -1.05
CA GLY A 219 16.29 -8.11 -2.29
C GLY A 219 15.07 -9.01 -2.11
N LYS A 220 14.19 -8.69 -1.14
CA LYS A 220 12.93 -9.42 -0.89
C LYS A 220 12.12 -9.63 -2.17
N THR A 221 11.90 -8.59 -2.96
CA THR A 221 11.12 -8.68 -4.21
C THR A 221 11.80 -9.57 -5.25
N THR A 222 13.12 -9.47 -5.40
CA THR A 222 13.91 -10.33 -6.30
C THR A 222 13.77 -11.80 -5.91
N THR A 223 13.91 -12.08 -4.61
CA THR A 223 13.77 -13.44 -4.06
C THR A 223 12.35 -13.98 -4.27
N LEU A 224 11.33 -13.14 -4.03
CA LEU A 224 9.93 -13.54 -4.21
C LEU A 224 9.60 -13.79 -5.67
N VAL A 225 10.07 -12.96 -6.59
CA VAL A 225 9.90 -13.14 -8.04
C VAL A 225 10.52 -14.45 -8.51
N GLU A 226 11.71 -14.79 -8.03
CA GLU A 226 12.36 -16.06 -8.35
C GLU A 226 11.59 -17.25 -7.77
N ALA A 227 11.12 -17.14 -6.53
CA ALA A 227 10.28 -18.17 -5.91
C ALA A 227 8.97 -18.40 -6.68
N ILE A 228 8.34 -17.34 -7.17
CA ILE A 228 7.15 -17.43 -8.03
C ILE A 228 7.49 -18.10 -9.36
N TYR A 229 8.56 -17.65 -10.01
CA TYR A 229 9.02 -18.20 -11.29
C TYR A 229 9.28 -19.71 -11.18
N GLU A 230 9.99 -20.15 -10.16
CA GLU A 230 10.29 -21.57 -9.92
C GLU A 230 9.03 -22.36 -9.52
N THR A 231 8.11 -21.79 -8.77
CA THR A 231 6.82 -22.43 -8.45
C THR A 231 6.02 -22.71 -9.74
N LEU A 232 6.08 -21.83 -10.73
CA LEU A 232 5.40 -22.00 -12.01
C LEU A 232 5.95 -23.14 -12.89
N HIS A 233 7.10 -23.71 -12.56
CA HIS A 233 7.54 -24.97 -13.18
C HIS A 233 6.75 -26.19 -12.67
N ARG A 234 6.02 -26.05 -11.55
CA ARG A 234 5.24 -27.12 -10.91
C ARG A 234 3.74 -26.86 -10.90
N GLU A 235 3.36 -25.58 -10.99
CA GLU A 235 1.98 -25.13 -11.00
C GLU A 235 1.68 -24.34 -12.28
N ASN A 236 0.50 -24.57 -12.85
CA ASN A 236 0.12 -23.86 -14.08
C ASN A 236 -0.09 -22.36 -13.82
N GLN A 237 -0.63 -22.02 -12.66
CA GLN A 237 -1.02 -20.66 -12.33
C GLN A 237 -0.95 -20.45 -10.82
N VAL A 238 -0.50 -19.26 -10.40
CA VAL A 238 -0.47 -18.83 -9.00
C VAL A 238 -1.19 -17.49 -8.82
N LEU A 239 -1.65 -17.25 -7.60
CA LEU A 239 -2.23 -15.97 -7.19
C LEU A 239 -1.17 -15.14 -6.44
N VAL A 240 -0.98 -13.89 -6.84
CA VAL A 240 -0.07 -12.94 -6.20
C VAL A 240 -0.85 -11.75 -5.69
N CYS A 241 -0.77 -11.48 -4.39
CA CYS A 241 -1.50 -10.41 -3.74
C CYS A 241 -0.58 -9.49 -2.94
N ALA A 242 -1.02 -8.26 -2.72
CA ALA A 242 -0.45 -7.34 -1.75
C ALA A 242 -1.54 -6.42 -1.18
N GLN A 243 -1.22 -5.71 -0.08
CA GLN A 243 -2.17 -4.79 0.55
C GLN A 243 -2.48 -3.60 -0.35
N SER A 244 -1.48 -3.01 -1.01
CA SER A 244 -1.63 -1.81 -1.84
C SER A 244 -1.52 -2.10 -3.33
N ASN A 245 -2.17 -1.26 -4.15
CA ASN A 245 -2.03 -1.31 -5.61
C ASN A 245 -0.57 -1.11 -6.04
N MET A 246 0.16 -0.20 -5.40
CA MET A 246 1.56 0.08 -5.72
C MET A 246 2.45 -1.15 -5.52
N ALA A 247 2.25 -1.92 -4.45
CA ALA A 247 3.01 -3.15 -4.21
C ALA A 247 2.68 -4.23 -5.25
N VAL A 248 1.39 -4.38 -5.61
CA VAL A 248 0.97 -5.31 -6.67
C VAL A 248 1.58 -4.93 -8.02
N ASP A 249 1.56 -3.64 -8.36
CA ASP A 249 2.11 -3.14 -9.62
C ASP A 249 3.62 -3.39 -9.70
N TRP A 250 4.35 -3.11 -8.61
CA TRP A 250 5.79 -3.31 -8.53
C TRP A 250 6.18 -4.77 -8.73
N ILE A 251 5.55 -5.71 -8.01
CA ILE A 251 5.85 -7.14 -8.17
C ILE A 251 5.43 -7.66 -9.55
N SER A 252 4.30 -7.17 -10.10
CA SER A 252 3.83 -7.53 -11.44
C SER A 252 4.82 -7.10 -12.51
N GLU A 253 5.35 -5.89 -12.42
CA GLU A 253 6.38 -5.39 -13.34
C GLU A 253 7.64 -6.26 -13.32
N LYS A 254 8.12 -6.62 -12.13
CA LYS A 254 9.28 -7.50 -11.98
C LYS A 254 9.04 -8.91 -12.51
N LEU A 255 7.84 -9.44 -12.36
CA LEU A 255 7.46 -10.72 -12.96
C LEU A 255 7.42 -10.66 -14.50
N VAL A 256 6.87 -9.59 -15.06
CA VAL A 256 6.89 -9.36 -16.51
C VAL A 256 8.32 -9.22 -17.03
N ASP A 257 9.18 -8.50 -16.32
CA ASP A 257 10.63 -8.40 -16.67
C ASP A 257 11.34 -9.76 -16.63
N ARG A 258 10.88 -10.68 -15.76
CA ARG A 258 11.38 -12.06 -15.67
C ARG A 258 10.79 -12.97 -16.78
N GLY A 259 9.90 -12.44 -17.64
CA GLY A 259 9.26 -13.19 -18.73
C GLY A 259 8.01 -13.97 -18.33
N VAL A 260 7.42 -13.66 -17.17
CA VAL A 260 6.20 -14.31 -16.69
C VAL A 260 4.96 -13.60 -17.25
N SER A 261 4.00 -14.38 -17.78
CA SER A 261 2.70 -13.83 -18.19
C SER A 261 1.85 -13.50 -16.97
N VAL A 262 1.60 -12.21 -16.75
CA VAL A 262 0.82 -11.67 -15.64
C VAL A 262 -0.51 -11.13 -16.14
N LEU A 263 -1.60 -11.42 -15.44
CA LEU A 263 -2.90 -10.80 -15.58
C LEU A 263 -3.21 -9.99 -14.32
N ARG A 264 -3.15 -8.68 -14.41
CA ARG A 264 -3.41 -7.76 -13.32
C ARG A 264 -4.92 -7.47 -13.22
N ILE A 265 -5.55 -7.90 -12.14
CA ILE A 265 -6.95 -7.58 -11.85
C ILE A 265 -7.02 -6.25 -11.10
N GLY A 266 -7.70 -5.29 -11.68
CA GLY A 266 -7.76 -3.91 -11.22
C GLY A 266 -6.81 -2.99 -12.00
N ASN A 267 -6.95 -1.68 -11.81
CA ASN A 267 -6.12 -0.69 -12.48
C ASN A 267 -4.86 -0.37 -11.68
N PRO A 268 -3.72 -0.13 -12.36
CA PRO A 268 -2.48 0.22 -11.69
C PRO A 268 -2.57 1.61 -11.03
N SER A 269 -1.78 1.81 -9.98
CA SER A 269 -1.68 3.09 -9.28
C SER A 269 -0.90 4.15 -10.07
N ARG A 270 -0.03 3.70 -10.99
CA ARG A 270 0.70 4.57 -11.92
C ARG A 270 0.43 4.10 -13.34
N VAL A 271 0.19 5.06 -14.21
CA VAL A 271 -0.13 4.79 -15.60
C VAL A 271 1.10 4.97 -16.45
N ASN A 272 1.58 3.85 -16.97
CA ASN A 272 2.47 3.82 -18.11
C ASN A 272 2.02 2.69 -19.05
N ASP A 273 2.43 2.76 -20.31
CA ASP A 273 1.99 1.80 -21.33
C ASP A 273 2.38 0.35 -20.97
N LYS A 274 3.53 0.17 -20.32
CA LYS A 274 4.00 -1.13 -19.89
C LYS A 274 3.07 -1.76 -18.85
N MET A 275 2.68 -0.99 -17.82
CA MET A 275 1.79 -1.49 -16.75
C MET A 275 0.38 -1.74 -17.27
N LEU A 276 -0.12 -0.86 -18.13
CA LEU A 276 -1.44 -1.01 -18.73
C LEU A 276 -1.54 -2.28 -19.58
N SER A 277 -0.48 -2.66 -20.29
CA SER A 277 -0.48 -3.78 -21.25
C SER A 277 -0.81 -5.14 -20.62
N PHE A 278 -0.60 -5.33 -19.32
CA PHE A 278 -0.91 -6.58 -18.62
C PHE A 278 -2.13 -6.48 -17.68
N THR A 279 -2.85 -5.35 -17.68
CA THR A 279 -4.11 -5.25 -16.96
C THR A 279 -5.22 -6.05 -17.66
N TYR A 280 -6.15 -6.60 -16.86
CA TYR A 280 -7.30 -7.32 -17.37
C TYR A 280 -8.12 -6.48 -18.35
N GLU A 281 -8.42 -5.23 -18.00
CA GLU A 281 -9.24 -4.33 -18.84
C GLU A 281 -8.60 -4.11 -20.21
N ARG A 282 -7.29 -3.82 -20.24
CA ARG A 282 -6.57 -3.58 -21.48
C ARG A 282 -6.43 -4.83 -22.34
N ARG A 283 -6.14 -5.98 -21.74
CA ARG A 283 -6.09 -7.25 -22.46
C ARG A 283 -7.46 -7.69 -22.98
N PHE A 284 -8.52 -7.45 -22.19
CA PHE A 284 -9.88 -7.69 -22.62
C PHE A 284 -10.24 -6.86 -23.85
N GLU A 285 -9.92 -5.57 -23.84
CA GLU A 285 -10.12 -4.65 -24.97
C GLU A 285 -9.30 -5.01 -26.21
N SER A 286 -8.09 -5.54 -26.02
CA SER A 286 -7.19 -5.92 -27.11
C SER A 286 -7.47 -7.33 -27.69
N HIS A 287 -8.43 -8.08 -27.13
CA HIS A 287 -8.75 -9.42 -27.62
C HIS A 287 -9.40 -9.38 -29.00
N PRO A 288 -9.09 -10.31 -29.93
CA PRO A 288 -9.64 -10.36 -31.29
C PRO A 288 -11.17 -10.34 -31.36
N ASP A 289 -11.87 -10.94 -30.40
CA ASP A 289 -13.34 -10.97 -30.35
C ASP A 289 -13.96 -9.70 -29.75
N TYR A 290 -13.16 -8.79 -29.18
CA TYR A 290 -13.69 -7.59 -28.54
C TYR A 290 -14.44 -6.64 -29.48
N PRO A 291 -13.99 -6.36 -30.73
CA PRO A 291 -14.73 -5.49 -31.65
C PRO A 291 -16.16 -6.00 -31.93
N GLN A 292 -16.32 -7.32 -32.06
CA GLN A 292 -17.63 -7.94 -32.22
C GLN A 292 -18.48 -7.76 -30.96
N LEU A 293 -17.92 -8.04 -29.79
CA LEU A 293 -18.58 -7.84 -28.50
C LEU A 293 -19.04 -6.39 -28.33
N TRP A 294 -18.15 -5.43 -28.62
CA TRP A 294 -18.47 -4.01 -28.52
C TRP A 294 -19.60 -3.58 -29.43
N SER A 295 -19.62 -4.04 -30.69
CA SER A 295 -20.68 -3.72 -31.65
C SER A 295 -22.04 -4.27 -31.20
N ILE A 296 -22.09 -5.49 -30.63
CA ILE A 296 -23.32 -6.08 -30.09
C ILE A 296 -23.80 -5.30 -28.85
N ARG A 297 -22.92 -4.96 -27.94
CA ARG A 297 -23.25 -4.13 -26.77
C ARG A 297 -23.82 -2.76 -27.18
N LYS A 298 -23.25 -2.15 -28.22
CA LYS A 298 -23.76 -0.88 -28.78
C LYS A 298 -25.17 -1.09 -29.37
N ALA A 299 -25.38 -2.14 -30.15
CA ALA A 299 -26.70 -2.47 -30.71
C ALA A 299 -27.77 -2.71 -29.62
N ILE A 300 -27.44 -3.37 -28.55
CA ILE A 300 -28.34 -3.56 -27.40
C ILE A 300 -28.74 -2.22 -26.79
N ARG A 301 -27.81 -1.29 -26.60
CA ARG A 301 -28.08 0.06 -26.05
C ARG A 301 -29.04 0.85 -26.96
N GLU A 302 -28.80 0.77 -28.27
CA GLU A 302 -29.68 1.42 -29.27
C GLU A 302 -31.10 0.82 -29.27
N LEU A 303 -31.19 -0.50 -29.14
CA LEU A 303 -32.50 -1.18 -29.07
C LEU A 303 -33.26 -0.81 -27.79
N TYR A 304 -32.60 -0.68 -26.65
CA TYR A 304 -33.24 -0.18 -25.43
C TYR A 304 -33.77 1.24 -25.58
N THR A 305 -33.05 2.11 -26.28
CA THR A 305 -33.50 3.48 -26.55
C THR A 305 -34.72 3.50 -27.46
N ARG A 306 -34.77 2.61 -28.47
CA ARG A 306 -35.92 2.46 -29.39
C ARG A 306 -37.13 1.84 -28.70
N SER A 307 -36.94 0.82 -27.84
CA SER A 307 -38.01 0.14 -27.09
C SER A 307 -38.81 1.11 -26.19
N ARG A 308 -38.21 2.20 -25.75
CA ARG A 308 -38.89 3.25 -24.96
C ARG A 308 -39.86 4.10 -25.79
N LYS A 309 -39.73 4.12 -27.13
CA LYS A 309 -40.45 5.04 -28.03
C LYS A 309 -41.43 4.34 -28.98
N GLY A 310 -41.55 2.99 -29.01
CA GLY A 310 -42.30 2.27 -30.04
C GLY A 310 -43.27 1.20 -29.54
N ASN A 311 -44.22 0.78 -30.45
CA ASN A 311 -45.26 -0.20 -30.16
C ASN A 311 -44.83 -1.68 -30.28
N ASP A 312 -43.65 -1.98 -30.83
CA ASP A 312 -43.17 -3.36 -31.10
C ASP A 312 -42.21 -3.88 -30.00
N ARG A 313 -42.69 -3.84 -28.75
CA ARG A 313 -41.88 -4.17 -27.57
C ARG A 313 -41.48 -5.62 -27.51
N GLU A 314 -42.31 -6.57 -27.91
CA GLU A 314 -42.06 -8.02 -27.78
C GLU A 314 -40.95 -8.49 -28.73
N SER A 315 -41.00 -8.09 -30.00
CA SER A 315 -39.97 -8.40 -31.00
C SER A 315 -38.60 -7.82 -30.61
N ILE A 316 -38.60 -6.56 -30.16
CA ILE A 316 -37.36 -5.90 -29.68
C ILE A 316 -36.81 -6.63 -28.46
N ARG A 317 -37.64 -7.07 -27.52
CA ARG A 317 -37.23 -7.80 -26.33
C ARG A 317 -36.59 -9.14 -26.68
N GLN A 318 -37.17 -9.92 -27.58
CA GLN A 318 -36.62 -11.19 -28.08
C GLN A 318 -35.25 -10.97 -28.73
N LYS A 319 -35.11 -9.93 -29.55
CA LYS A 319 -33.85 -9.57 -30.19
C LYS A 319 -32.78 -9.17 -29.16
N ILE A 320 -33.14 -8.39 -28.15
CA ILE A 320 -32.23 -8.03 -27.05
C ILE A 320 -31.75 -9.28 -26.30
N ASN A 321 -32.66 -10.23 -26.03
CA ASN A 321 -32.29 -11.47 -25.32
C ASN A 321 -31.29 -12.30 -26.13
N SER A 322 -31.55 -12.53 -27.43
CA SER A 322 -30.63 -13.23 -28.31
C SER A 322 -29.25 -12.55 -28.40
N LEU A 323 -29.21 -11.23 -28.46
CA LEU A 323 -27.95 -10.47 -28.46
C LEU A 323 -27.23 -10.57 -27.11
N LYS A 324 -27.95 -10.61 -25.98
CA LYS A 324 -27.36 -10.83 -24.65
C LYS A 324 -26.72 -12.21 -24.52
N ASP A 325 -27.37 -13.24 -25.05
CA ASP A 325 -26.80 -14.61 -25.06
C ASP A 325 -25.48 -14.60 -25.82
N ARG A 326 -25.44 -13.93 -26.97
CA ARG A 326 -24.20 -13.81 -27.76
C ARG A 326 -23.11 -12.99 -27.05
N VAL A 327 -23.48 -11.92 -26.33
CA VAL A 327 -22.56 -11.16 -25.48
C VAL A 327 -21.94 -12.07 -24.42
N THR A 328 -22.79 -12.85 -23.72
CA THR A 328 -22.32 -13.77 -22.66
C THR A 328 -21.35 -14.81 -23.22
N GLU A 329 -21.64 -15.40 -24.39
CA GLU A 329 -20.75 -16.35 -25.05
C GLU A 329 -19.37 -15.74 -25.38
N LEU A 330 -19.36 -14.53 -25.96
CA LEU A 330 -18.11 -13.82 -26.28
C LEU A 330 -17.32 -13.42 -25.02
N GLU A 331 -18.00 -12.95 -23.97
CA GLU A 331 -17.37 -12.63 -22.71
C GLU A 331 -16.71 -13.86 -22.06
N ILE A 332 -17.39 -15.00 -22.07
CA ILE A 332 -16.83 -16.27 -21.56
C ILE A 332 -15.59 -16.65 -22.35
N ARG A 333 -15.66 -16.61 -23.69
CA ARG A 333 -14.54 -16.96 -24.56
C ARG A 333 -13.32 -16.04 -24.32
N ILE A 334 -13.52 -14.75 -24.23
CA ILE A 334 -12.44 -13.80 -23.94
C ILE A 334 -11.84 -14.09 -22.56
N ASN A 335 -12.68 -14.28 -21.55
CA ASN A 335 -12.22 -14.60 -20.20
C ASN A 335 -11.41 -15.90 -20.15
N GLU A 336 -11.90 -16.97 -20.76
CA GLU A 336 -11.19 -18.24 -20.83
C GLU A 336 -9.83 -18.10 -21.49
N SER A 337 -9.72 -17.35 -22.59
CA SER A 337 -8.45 -17.05 -23.26
C SER A 337 -7.49 -16.31 -22.31
N LEU A 338 -7.93 -15.20 -21.73
CA LEU A 338 -7.09 -14.37 -20.86
C LEU A 338 -6.58 -15.13 -19.62
N PHE A 339 -7.46 -15.91 -18.98
CA PHE A 339 -7.09 -16.67 -17.79
C PHE A 339 -6.23 -17.90 -18.13
N SER A 340 -6.40 -18.54 -19.29
CA SER A 340 -5.57 -19.66 -19.71
C SER A 340 -4.15 -19.24 -20.11
N GLU A 341 -3.97 -18.04 -20.65
CA GLU A 341 -2.68 -17.49 -21.03
C GLU A 341 -1.86 -16.97 -19.83
N ALA A 342 -2.55 -16.55 -18.76
CA ALA A 342 -1.89 -15.99 -17.60
C ALA A 342 -1.29 -17.07 -16.71
N ARG A 343 0.00 -16.92 -16.34
CA ARG A 343 0.67 -17.77 -15.36
C ARG A 343 0.55 -17.21 -13.93
N VAL A 344 0.41 -15.91 -13.82
CA VAL A 344 0.20 -15.19 -12.57
C VAL A 344 -1.05 -14.32 -12.67
N ILE A 345 -1.96 -14.49 -11.70
CA ILE A 345 -3.04 -13.56 -11.45
C ILE A 345 -2.59 -12.63 -10.32
N ALA A 346 -2.54 -11.32 -10.58
CA ALA A 346 -2.06 -10.33 -9.62
C ALA A 346 -3.19 -9.37 -9.22
N CYS A 347 -3.41 -9.16 -7.93
CA CYS A 347 -4.44 -8.26 -7.41
C CYS A 347 -4.14 -7.80 -5.97
N THR A 348 -4.88 -6.81 -5.46
CA THR A 348 -4.84 -6.51 -4.02
C THR A 348 -5.52 -7.64 -3.22
N LEU A 349 -5.27 -7.69 -1.90
CA LEU A 349 -5.93 -8.67 -1.03
C LEU A 349 -7.45 -8.63 -1.18
N VAL A 350 -8.04 -7.45 -1.11
CA VAL A 350 -9.49 -7.23 -1.33
C VAL A 350 -9.87 -7.52 -2.78
N GLY A 351 -9.01 -7.17 -3.74
CA GLY A 351 -9.20 -7.44 -5.17
C GLY A 351 -9.32 -8.93 -5.52
N SER A 352 -8.79 -9.82 -4.67
CA SER A 352 -8.93 -11.27 -4.84
C SER A 352 -10.38 -11.78 -4.70
N ALA A 353 -11.27 -10.95 -4.12
CA ALA A 353 -12.71 -11.22 -4.06
C ALA A 353 -13.46 -10.74 -5.33
N ASN A 354 -12.76 -10.22 -6.34
CA ASN A 354 -13.39 -9.82 -7.60
C ASN A 354 -14.18 -10.98 -8.22
N ARG A 355 -15.36 -10.67 -8.79
CA ARG A 355 -16.25 -11.66 -9.42
C ARG A 355 -15.56 -12.48 -10.52
N LEU A 356 -14.55 -11.90 -11.20
CA LEU A 356 -13.76 -12.60 -12.21
C LEU A 356 -13.02 -13.82 -11.65
N LEU A 357 -12.72 -13.80 -10.33
CA LEU A 357 -12.04 -14.88 -9.62
C LEU A 357 -13.00 -15.79 -8.85
N THR A 358 -14.32 -15.64 -9.06
CA THR A 358 -15.33 -16.51 -8.43
C THR A 358 -15.15 -17.95 -8.92
N GLY A 359 -15.05 -18.89 -7.98
CA GLY A 359 -14.82 -20.32 -8.30
C GLY A 359 -13.38 -20.68 -8.67
N GLN A 360 -12.49 -19.71 -8.89
CA GLN A 360 -11.07 -19.99 -9.13
C GLN A 360 -10.39 -20.52 -7.86
N LYS A 361 -9.53 -21.52 -8.05
CA LYS A 361 -8.67 -22.11 -7.01
C LYS A 361 -7.22 -22.12 -7.49
N PHE A 362 -6.31 -21.92 -6.58
CA PHE A 362 -4.87 -21.85 -6.84
C PHE A 362 -4.14 -22.85 -5.92
N GLY A 363 -3.06 -23.46 -6.40
CA GLY A 363 -2.19 -24.25 -5.55
C GLY A 363 -1.51 -23.34 -4.51
N THR A 364 -1.00 -22.20 -4.95
CA THR A 364 -0.25 -21.26 -4.11
C THR A 364 -0.78 -19.83 -4.24
N VAL A 365 -0.92 -19.14 -3.10
CA VAL A 365 -1.03 -17.70 -3.02
C VAL A 365 0.26 -17.11 -2.43
N PHE A 366 0.80 -16.10 -3.11
CA PHE A 366 1.90 -15.27 -2.61
C PHE A 366 1.32 -13.95 -2.13
N ILE A 367 1.68 -13.53 -0.92
CA ILE A 367 1.27 -12.25 -0.35
C ILE A 367 2.52 -11.44 -0.04
N ASP A 368 2.76 -10.39 -0.84
CA ASP A 368 3.84 -9.43 -0.57
C ASP A 368 3.37 -8.35 0.40
N GLU A 369 4.30 -7.76 1.12
CA GLU A 369 4.06 -6.78 2.18
C GLU A 369 3.05 -7.28 3.25
N ALA A 370 3.10 -8.57 3.57
CA ALA A 370 2.19 -9.24 4.48
C ALA A 370 2.20 -8.67 5.91
N ALA A 371 3.30 -8.04 6.32
CA ALA A 371 3.42 -7.38 7.62
C ALA A 371 2.58 -6.08 7.74
N GLN A 372 2.07 -5.55 6.62
CA GLN A 372 1.26 -4.33 6.58
C GLN A 372 -0.24 -4.61 6.45
N ALA A 373 -0.62 -5.86 6.33
CA ALA A 373 -2.00 -6.27 6.13
C ALA A 373 -2.63 -6.74 7.45
N LEU A 374 -3.87 -6.32 7.70
CA LEU A 374 -4.68 -6.93 8.74
C LEU A 374 -4.84 -8.42 8.47
N GLU A 375 -4.82 -9.24 9.49
CA GLU A 375 -4.99 -10.69 9.34
C GLU A 375 -6.27 -11.04 8.57
N ALA A 376 -7.38 -10.37 8.88
CA ALA A 376 -8.65 -10.56 8.19
C ALA A 376 -8.55 -10.36 6.67
N ALA A 377 -7.73 -9.41 6.21
CA ALA A 377 -7.52 -9.16 4.78
C ALA A 377 -6.74 -10.30 4.11
N CYS A 378 -5.75 -10.88 4.79
CA CYS A 378 -4.99 -12.02 4.28
C CYS A 378 -5.88 -13.27 4.07
N TRP A 379 -6.90 -13.46 4.90
CA TRP A 379 -7.82 -14.57 4.75
C TRP A 379 -8.70 -14.48 3.50
N ILE A 380 -8.85 -13.30 2.88
CA ILE A 380 -9.64 -13.15 1.64
C ILE A 380 -9.05 -14.02 0.52
N PRO A 381 -7.78 -13.87 0.08
CA PRO A 381 -7.18 -14.72 -0.94
C PRO A 381 -6.88 -16.14 -0.45
N LEU A 382 -6.58 -16.34 0.84
CA LEU A 382 -6.28 -17.66 1.41
C LEU A 382 -7.41 -18.68 1.23
N ARG A 383 -8.67 -18.24 1.17
CA ARG A 383 -9.83 -19.10 0.87
C ARG A 383 -9.77 -19.75 -0.52
N LYS A 384 -8.89 -19.27 -1.40
CA LYS A 384 -8.74 -19.70 -2.79
C LYS A 384 -7.49 -20.51 -3.05
N ALA A 385 -6.67 -20.79 -2.03
CA ALA A 385 -5.37 -21.44 -2.20
C ALA A 385 -5.17 -22.61 -1.23
N ASP A 386 -4.32 -23.55 -1.63
CA ASP A 386 -3.96 -24.72 -0.82
C ASP A 386 -2.75 -24.44 0.07
N ARG A 387 -1.89 -23.49 -0.30
CA ARG A 387 -0.75 -23.02 0.50
C ARG A 387 -0.52 -21.54 0.34
N VAL A 388 0.22 -20.94 1.28
CA VAL A 388 0.56 -19.53 1.25
C VAL A 388 2.06 -19.30 1.40
N VAL A 389 2.58 -18.34 0.65
CA VAL A 389 3.90 -17.76 0.83
C VAL A 389 3.72 -16.30 1.23
N LEU A 390 4.18 -15.95 2.42
CA LEU A 390 4.15 -14.58 2.92
C LEU A 390 5.53 -13.95 2.76
N ALA A 391 5.58 -12.75 2.21
CA ALA A 391 6.80 -11.95 2.17
C ALA A 391 6.55 -10.61 2.84
N GLY A 392 7.52 -10.13 3.61
CA GLY A 392 7.38 -8.88 4.33
C GLY A 392 8.46 -8.68 5.37
N ASP A 393 8.27 -7.65 6.18
CA ASP A 393 9.15 -7.35 7.30
C ASP A 393 8.33 -6.81 8.49
N HIS A 394 8.13 -7.63 9.49
CA HIS A 394 7.36 -7.27 10.68
C HIS A 394 8.07 -6.27 11.61
N CYS A 395 9.35 -5.98 11.36
CA CYS A 395 10.10 -4.92 12.01
C CYS A 395 9.94 -3.55 11.31
N GLN A 396 9.18 -3.48 10.23
CA GLN A 396 8.76 -2.25 9.54
C GLN A 396 7.30 -1.92 9.87
N LEU A 397 6.66 -1.04 9.05
CA LEU A 397 5.32 -0.53 9.36
C LEU A 397 4.28 -1.62 9.54
N PRO A 398 3.47 -1.54 10.60
CA PRO A 398 2.33 -2.42 10.81
C PRO A 398 1.11 -1.98 9.96
N PRO A 399 0.03 -2.77 9.96
CA PRO A 399 -1.26 -2.32 9.46
C PRO A 399 -1.73 -1.05 10.18
N THR A 400 -2.42 -0.19 9.45
CA THR A 400 -3.04 0.99 10.06
C THR A 400 -4.30 0.57 10.82
N VAL A 401 -4.33 0.84 12.12
CA VAL A 401 -5.50 0.68 13.00
C VAL A 401 -5.77 2.03 13.64
N LYS A 402 -6.97 2.55 13.47
CA LYS A 402 -7.34 3.91 13.94
C LYS A 402 -7.97 3.90 15.33
N ASN A 403 -8.68 2.84 15.68
CA ASN A 403 -9.25 2.67 17.01
C ASN A 403 -8.15 2.32 18.03
N PRO A 404 -7.87 3.20 19.03
CA PRO A 404 -6.80 2.94 20.00
C PRO A 404 -7.08 1.73 20.90
N GLU A 405 -8.34 1.40 21.16
CA GLU A 405 -8.74 0.24 21.96
C GLU A 405 -8.50 -1.05 21.18
N ALA A 406 -8.94 -1.13 19.93
CA ALA A 406 -8.71 -2.28 19.07
C ALA A 406 -7.20 -2.50 18.83
N LEU A 407 -6.41 -1.42 18.67
CA LEU A 407 -4.96 -1.51 18.52
C LEU A 407 -4.30 -2.10 19.79
N ARG A 408 -4.67 -1.59 20.98
CA ARG A 408 -4.13 -2.10 22.26
C ARG A 408 -4.52 -3.55 22.52
N ALA A 409 -5.72 -3.95 22.08
CA ALA A 409 -6.23 -5.32 22.20
C ALA A 409 -5.63 -6.29 21.16
N GLY A 410 -4.84 -5.81 20.21
CA GLY A 410 -4.04 -6.64 19.31
C GLY A 410 -4.54 -6.75 17.87
N LEU A 411 -5.45 -5.88 17.40
CA LEU A 411 -5.89 -5.90 16.00
C LEU A 411 -4.74 -5.68 15.00
N GLY A 412 -3.70 -4.96 15.41
CA GLY A 412 -2.48 -4.73 14.61
C GLY A 412 -1.55 -5.95 14.49
N HIS A 413 -1.82 -7.06 15.18
CA HIS A 413 -1.07 -8.30 15.01
C HIS A 413 -1.43 -8.94 13.67
N THR A 414 -0.42 -9.12 12.82
CA THR A 414 -0.61 -9.65 11.47
C THR A 414 -0.54 -11.17 11.44
N LEU A 415 -1.11 -11.77 10.39
CA LEU A 415 -0.96 -13.21 10.14
C LEU A 415 0.51 -13.62 10.06
N MET A 416 1.35 -12.79 9.41
CA MET A 416 2.80 -13.04 9.34
C MET A 416 3.44 -13.12 10.72
N GLN A 417 3.14 -12.16 11.64
CA GLN A 417 3.66 -12.19 13.01
C GLN A 417 3.19 -13.41 13.79
N ALA A 418 1.93 -13.81 13.63
CA ALA A 418 1.39 -15.00 14.28
C ALA A 418 2.16 -16.26 13.83
N ILE A 419 2.39 -16.42 12.53
CA ILE A 419 3.11 -17.58 11.98
C ILE A 419 4.60 -17.54 12.38
N VAL A 420 5.27 -16.38 12.30
CA VAL A 420 6.66 -16.23 12.75
C VAL A 420 6.83 -16.71 14.19
N LYS A 421 5.87 -16.36 15.07
CA LYS A 421 5.88 -16.76 16.47
C LYS A 421 5.58 -18.26 16.66
N ASN A 422 4.60 -18.78 15.97
CA ASN A 422 4.11 -20.15 16.19
C ASN A 422 4.89 -21.22 15.39
N LYS A 423 5.48 -20.84 14.26
CA LYS A 423 6.17 -21.71 13.29
C LYS A 423 7.48 -21.08 12.82
N PRO A 424 8.45 -20.84 13.72
CA PRO A 424 9.72 -20.21 13.35
C PRO A 424 10.49 -20.99 12.28
N GLU A 425 10.26 -22.29 12.17
CA GLU A 425 10.90 -23.17 11.19
C GLU A 425 10.55 -22.86 9.73
N VAL A 426 9.43 -22.17 9.46
CA VAL A 426 9.03 -21.79 8.09
C VAL A 426 9.61 -20.46 7.63
N VAL A 427 10.33 -19.75 8.51
CA VAL A 427 10.86 -18.41 8.24
C VAL A 427 12.25 -18.50 7.63
N SER A 428 12.46 -17.75 6.55
CA SER A 428 13.78 -17.47 5.97
C SER A 428 14.09 -16.00 6.11
N LEU A 429 15.11 -15.65 6.88
CA LEU A 429 15.59 -14.28 7.01
C LEU A 429 16.63 -14.00 5.92
N LEU A 430 16.37 -13.02 5.07
CA LEU A 430 17.36 -12.50 4.14
C LEU A 430 18.37 -11.63 4.91
N GLN A 431 19.67 -11.89 4.76
CA GLN A 431 20.69 -11.29 5.61
C GLN A 431 21.58 -10.28 4.88
N VAL A 432 21.78 -10.42 3.57
CA VAL A 432 22.66 -9.51 2.83
C VAL A 432 21.84 -8.37 2.25
N GLN A 433 22.18 -7.15 2.63
CA GLN A 433 21.52 -5.94 2.12
C GLN A 433 22.40 -5.22 1.08
N TYR A 434 21.76 -4.62 0.07
CA TYR A 434 22.36 -3.97 -1.11
C TYR A 434 22.00 -2.48 -1.22
N ARG A 435 21.54 -1.87 -0.14
CA ARG A 435 21.04 -0.50 -0.13
C ARG A 435 21.96 0.47 0.58
N MET A 436 22.21 0.19 1.85
CA MET A 436 22.76 1.17 2.79
C MET A 436 24.25 1.01 2.97
N ASN A 437 24.92 2.14 3.25
CA ASN A 437 26.23 2.12 3.90
C ASN A 437 26.14 1.31 5.22
N ASP A 438 27.22 0.60 5.56
CA ASP A 438 27.26 -0.31 6.70
C ASP A 438 26.96 0.38 8.04
N GLU A 439 27.47 1.59 8.25
CA GLU A 439 27.24 2.34 9.48
C GLU A 439 25.77 2.78 9.65
N ILE A 440 25.08 3.07 8.56
CA ILE A 440 23.63 3.35 8.60
C ILE A 440 22.84 2.09 8.94
N MET A 441 23.23 0.94 8.38
CA MET A 441 22.53 -0.33 8.55
C MET A 441 22.74 -0.94 9.93
N ARG A 442 23.93 -0.83 10.51
CA ARG A 442 24.37 -1.58 11.70
C ARG A 442 23.46 -1.40 12.90
N PHE A 443 23.06 -0.17 13.21
CA PHE A 443 22.15 0.08 14.33
C PHE A 443 20.80 -0.64 14.15
N SER A 444 20.20 -0.55 12.95
CA SER A 444 18.95 -1.27 12.66
C SER A 444 19.14 -2.79 12.71
N SER A 445 20.27 -3.30 12.25
CA SER A 445 20.62 -4.73 12.37
C SER A 445 20.62 -5.21 13.81
N ASP A 446 21.33 -4.50 14.67
CA ASP A 446 21.48 -4.88 16.08
C ASP A 446 20.16 -4.79 16.86
N TRP A 447 19.39 -3.73 16.62
CA TRP A 447 18.15 -3.49 17.37
C TRP A 447 16.98 -4.36 16.92
N PHE A 448 16.81 -4.55 15.60
CA PHE A 448 15.61 -5.18 15.03
C PHE A 448 15.84 -6.59 14.49
N TYR A 449 17.07 -6.92 14.08
CA TYR A 449 17.36 -8.16 13.35
C TYR A 449 18.43 -9.02 14.02
N GLY A 450 18.69 -8.79 15.31
CA GLY A 450 19.61 -9.60 16.11
C GLY A 450 21.05 -9.58 15.62
N GLY A 451 21.49 -8.50 14.97
CA GLY A 451 22.83 -8.34 14.43
C GLY A 451 23.14 -9.22 13.20
N MET A 452 22.11 -9.80 12.57
CA MET A 452 22.31 -10.78 11.49
C MET A 452 22.46 -10.16 10.11
N LEU A 453 22.18 -8.85 9.93
CA LEU A 453 22.33 -8.21 8.62
C LEU A 453 23.78 -7.93 8.29
N GLN A 454 24.12 -8.09 7.03
CA GLN A 454 25.44 -7.84 6.47
C GLN A 454 25.31 -6.97 5.22
N SER A 455 26.21 -6.01 5.07
CA SER A 455 26.24 -5.18 3.86
C SER A 455 27.00 -5.90 2.75
N ALA A 456 26.44 -5.91 1.56
CA ALA A 456 27.16 -6.36 0.38
C ALA A 456 28.41 -5.50 0.14
N PRO A 457 29.51 -6.07 -0.39
CA PRO A 457 30.77 -5.35 -0.55
C PRO A 457 30.65 -4.04 -1.30
N GLU A 458 29.80 -4.00 -2.33
CA GLU A 458 29.60 -2.84 -3.22
C GLU A 458 28.90 -1.64 -2.56
N VAL A 459 28.21 -1.85 -1.44
CA VAL A 459 27.50 -0.77 -0.71
C VAL A 459 28.11 -0.47 0.64
N LYS A 460 28.98 -1.34 1.13
CA LYS A 460 29.47 -1.30 2.50
C LYS A 460 30.07 0.05 2.89
N TYR A 461 30.86 0.65 2.02
CA TYR A 461 31.58 1.90 2.27
C TYR A 461 31.19 3.03 1.32
N ARG A 462 30.05 2.89 0.62
CA ARG A 462 29.66 3.94 -0.31
C ARG A 462 29.29 5.23 0.43
N SER A 463 29.79 6.34 -0.10
CA SER A 463 29.56 7.68 0.41
C SER A 463 29.43 8.67 -0.75
N ILE A 464 28.88 9.85 -0.49
CA ILE A 464 28.82 10.92 -1.48
C ILE A 464 30.09 11.74 -1.45
N LEU A 465 30.57 12.08 -0.26
CA LEU A 465 31.78 12.84 -0.05
C LEU A 465 32.86 11.95 0.59
N ASP A 466 34.11 12.16 0.21
CA ASP A 466 35.24 11.50 0.84
C ASP A 466 35.36 11.96 2.29
N PHE A 467 35.59 11.01 3.19
CA PHE A 467 35.72 11.26 4.64
C PHE A 467 34.47 11.83 5.31
N ASP A 468 33.29 11.73 4.66
CA ASP A 468 32.02 12.11 5.28
C ASP A 468 31.51 11.02 6.23
N THR A 469 30.96 11.40 7.36
CA THR A 469 30.33 10.47 8.30
C THR A 469 28.97 10.04 7.71
N PRO A 470 28.72 8.75 7.48
CA PRO A 470 27.47 8.31 6.84
C PRO A 470 26.21 8.61 7.65
N ILE A 471 26.32 8.67 8.98
CA ILE A 471 25.21 8.95 9.88
C ILE A 471 25.63 10.00 10.92
N GLU A 472 24.81 11.02 11.13
CA GLU A 472 25.05 12.05 12.14
C GLU A 472 23.77 12.47 12.84
N TRP A 473 23.92 12.92 14.10
CA TRP A 473 22.85 13.51 14.90
C TRP A 473 23.15 14.95 15.22
N ILE A 474 22.28 15.84 14.79
CA ILE A 474 22.33 17.25 15.13
C ILE A 474 21.43 17.46 16.36
N ASN A 475 22.08 17.65 17.51
CA ASN A 475 21.36 17.87 18.76
C ASN A 475 20.81 19.29 18.82
N THR A 476 19.50 19.41 18.94
CA THR A 476 18.79 20.70 19.03
C THR A 476 18.58 21.18 20.48
N GLU A 477 19.08 20.45 21.46
CA GLU A 477 19.05 20.85 22.89
C GLU A 477 19.71 22.21 23.11
N GLY A 478 19.00 23.09 23.78
CA GLY A 478 19.51 24.44 24.06
C GLY A 478 19.50 25.44 22.90
N MET A 479 18.93 25.05 21.74
CA MET A 479 18.82 25.89 20.54
C MET A 479 17.44 26.57 20.38
N ASP A 480 16.65 26.68 21.43
CA ASP A 480 15.26 27.19 21.41
C ASP A 480 14.34 26.50 20.40
N CYS A 481 14.66 25.24 20.05
CA CYS A 481 13.90 24.42 19.14
C CYS A 481 12.71 23.78 19.87
N ASN A 482 11.71 24.57 20.24
CA ASN A 482 10.55 24.11 20.99
C ASN A 482 9.44 23.56 20.07
N GLU A 483 8.81 22.47 20.49
CA GLU A 483 7.63 21.95 19.80
C GLU A 483 6.37 22.78 20.10
N GLU A 484 5.53 22.97 19.09
CA GLU A 484 4.24 23.66 19.20
C GLU A 484 3.10 22.74 18.80
N PHE A 485 1.93 22.93 19.42
CA PHE A 485 0.69 22.28 18.97
C PHE A 485 0.08 23.04 17.79
N VAL A 486 -0.37 22.33 16.78
CA VAL A 486 -1.04 22.89 15.61
C VAL A 486 -2.40 22.24 15.40
N GLY A 487 -3.47 23.06 15.49
CA GLY A 487 -4.85 22.65 15.22
C GLY A 487 -5.49 21.76 16.28
N GLU A 488 -6.76 21.43 16.07
CA GLU A 488 -7.60 20.67 16.99
C GLU A 488 -7.23 19.18 17.11
N ASN A 489 -6.37 18.66 16.24
CA ASN A 489 -6.05 17.22 16.13
C ASN A 489 -4.68 16.84 16.68
N TYR A 490 -4.17 17.54 17.67
CA TYR A 490 -2.88 17.25 18.33
C TYR A 490 -1.67 17.14 17.36
N GLY A 491 -1.73 17.81 16.21
CA GLY A 491 -0.58 17.98 15.32
C GLY A 491 0.54 18.71 16.05
N ARG A 492 1.79 18.37 15.72
CA ARG A 492 2.97 19.03 16.28
C ARG A 492 3.85 19.58 15.18
N ILE A 493 4.48 20.71 15.47
CA ILE A 493 5.44 21.37 14.62
C ILE A 493 6.59 21.90 15.48
N ASN A 494 7.78 21.90 14.94
CA ASN A 494 8.96 22.53 15.50
C ASN A 494 9.60 23.37 14.39
N LYS A 495 9.19 24.63 14.31
CA LYS A 495 9.62 25.52 13.23
C LYS A 495 11.12 25.76 13.21
N PRO A 496 11.79 26.08 14.36
CA PRO A 496 13.24 26.25 14.39
C PRO A 496 13.98 24.98 13.93
N GLU A 497 13.54 23.78 14.34
CA GLU A 497 14.14 22.51 13.87
C GLU A 497 13.95 22.32 12.37
N ALA A 498 12.78 22.69 11.81
CA ALA A 498 12.56 22.65 10.37
C ALA A 498 13.49 23.62 9.62
N GLU A 499 13.65 24.84 10.10
CA GLU A 499 14.56 25.83 9.51
C GLU A 499 16.01 25.37 9.59
N LEU A 500 16.42 24.78 10.72
CA LEU A 500 17.73 24.16 10.88
C LEU A 500 17.91 22.99 9.88
N SER A 501 16.90 22.14 9.71
CA SER A 501 16.92 21.03 8.73
C SER A 501 17.17 21.55 7.31
N ILE A 502 16.50 22.63 6.93
CA ILE A 502 16.70 23.27 5.61
C ILE A 502 18.09 23.88 5.49
N GLY A 503 18.60 24.49 6.57
CA GLY A 503 19.97 25.01 6.64
C GLY A 503 21.01 23.91 6.43
N GLN A 504 20.87 22.79 7.12
CA GLN A 504 21.75 21.62 6.96
C GLN A 504 21.70 21.03 5.55
N LEU A 505 20.52 20.93 4.96
CA LEU A 505 20.40 20.47 3.57
C LEU A 505 21.11 21.41 2.60
N LYS A 506 20.99 22.74 2.76
CA LYS A 506 21.70 23.71 1.94
C LYS A 506 23.22 23.58 2.06
N GLU A 507 23.69 23.45 3.29
CA GLU A 507 25.13 23.28 3.57
C GLU A 507 25.65 22.02 2.90
N TYR A 508 24.92 20.90 3.02
CA TYR A 508 25.32 19.63 2.43
C TYR A 508 25.31 19.68 0.89
N ILE A 509 24.28 20.23 0.25
CA ILE A 509 24.24 20.46 -1.21
C ILE A 509 25.41 21.35 -1.65
N THR A 510 25.75 22.38 -0.87
CA THR A 510 26.86 23.27 -1.18
C THR A 510 28.20 22.56 -1.08
N LYS A 511 28.40 21.68 -0.07
CA LYS A 511 29.61 20.83 0.06
C LYS A 511 29.77 19.86 -1.11
N ILE A 512 28.69 19.26 -1.62
CA ILE A 512 28.71 18.38 -2.80
C ILE A 512 29.05 19.19 -4.06
N GLY A 513 28.57 20.41 -4.16
CA GLY A 513 28.66 21.27 -5.34
C GLY A 513 27.48 21.06 -6.31
N ARG A 514 27.04 22.18 -6.90
CA ARG A 514 25.83 22.23 -7.72
C ARG A 514 25.92 21.29 -8.95
N GLU A 515 27.03 21.34 -9.66
CA GLU A 515 27.23 20.56 -10.89
C GLU A 515 27.14 19.08 -10.58
N ARG A 516 27.94 18.59 -9.65
CA ARG A 516 27.98 17.20 -9.25
C ARG A 516 26.62 16.71 -8.75
N PHE A 517 25.93 17.51 -7.92
CA PHE A 517 24.60 17.14 -7.38
C PHE A 517 23.57 16.89 -8.48
N LEU A 518 23.57 17.72 -9.53
CA LEU A 518 22.63 17.62 -10.64
C LEU A 518 23.02 16.55 -11.66
N GLU A 519 24.30 16.40 -11.96
CA GLU A 519 24.80 15.40 -12.92
C GLU A 519 24.65 13.97 -12.39
N GLU A 520 25.03 13.72 -11.14
CA GLU A 520 24.87 12.43 -10.48
C GLU A 520 23.41 12.19 -10.04
N ARG A 521 22.53 13.20 -10.17
CA ARG A 521 21.12 13.15 -9.77
C ARG A 521 20.92 12.69 -8.33
N ILE A 522 21.73 13.21 -7.40
CA ILE A 522 21.67 12.87 -5.99
C ILE A 522 20.28 13.21 -5.45
N ASP A 523 19.56 12.20 -5.00
CA ASP A 523 18.20 12.36 -4.51
C ASP A 523 18.16 12.45 -2.98
N VAL A 524 17.27 13.34 -2.50
CA VAL A 524 17.15 13.69 -1.08
C VAL A 524 15.75 13.43 -0.57
N GLY A 525 15.64 12.86 0.62
CA GLY A 525 14.41 12.74 1.37
C GLY A 525 14.46 13.53 2.67
N LEU A 526 13.44 14.35 2.94
CA LEU A 526 13.19 14.91 4.25
C LEU A 526 11.99 14.19 4.86
N ILE A 527 12.20 13.61 6.03
CA ILE A 527 11.19 12.79 6.72
C ILE A 527 10.84 13.43 8.05
N SER A 528 9.57 13.50 8.37
CA SER A 528 9.10 13.82 9.72
C SER A 528 7.90 12.95 10.10
N PRO A 529 7.74 12.56 11.37
CA PRO A 529 6.58 11.82 11.83
C PRO A 529 5.28 12.64 11.83
N TYR A 530 5.36 13.96 11.70
CA TYR A 530 4.22 14.87 11.81
C TYR A 530 3.90 15.59 10.50
N LYS A 531 2.65 15.47 10.02
CA LYS A 531 2.19 16.12 8.77
C LYS A 531 2.35 17.66 8.79
N ALA A 532 2.15 18.30 9.95
CA ALA A 532 2.35 19.75 10.08
C ALA A 532 3.80 20.15 9.79
N GLN A 533 4.77 19.39 10.31
CA GLN A 533 6.19 19.61 10.03
C GLN A 533 6.51 19.41 8.56
N VAL A 534 5.99 18.35 7.96
CA VAL A 534 6.16 18.06 6.52
C VAL A 534 5.64 19.21 5.65
N GLN A 535 4.46 19.73 5.95
CA GLN A 535 3.89 20.86 5.22
C GLN A 535 4.75 22.12 5.36
N TYR A 536 5.27 22.39 6.55
CA TYR A 536 6.14 23.54 6.78
C TYR A 536 7.49 23.39 6.05
N LEU A 537 8.12 22.22 6.10
CA LEU A 537 9.33 21.92 5.33
C LEU A 537 9.11 22.13 3.82
N ARG A 538 7.98 21.67 3.27
CA ARG A 538 7.60 21.90 1.86
C ARG A 538 7.49 23.40 1.53
N GLN A 539 6.88 24.18 2.43
CA GLN A 539 6.78 25.64 2.26
C GLN A 539 8.15 26.32 2.25
N LEU A 540 9.05 25.92 3.14
CA LEU A 540 10.42 26.45 3.20
C LEU A 540 11.19 26.17 1.91
N VAL A 541 11.18 24.93 1.43
CA VAL A 541 11.83 24.54 0.16
C VAL A 541 11.20 25.26 -1.05
N LYS A 542 9.87 25.46 -1.04
CA LYS A 542 9.17 26.16 -2.14
C LYS A 542 9.51 27.66 -2.17
N LYS A 543 9.63 28.31 -1.00
CA LYS A 543 9.91 29.75 -0.90
C LYS A 543 11.37 30.10 -1.20
N ASP A 544 12.28 29.19 -0.93
CA ASP A 544 13.70 29.45 -1.05
C ASP A 544 14.20 29.25 -2.47
N ALA A 545 14.76 30.32 -3.06
CA ALA A 545 15.29 30.33 -4.41
C ALA A 545 16.46 29.38 -4.61
N PHE A 546 17.23 29.07 -3.55
CA PHE A 546 18.34 28.13 -3.59
C PHE A 546 17.91 26.76 -4.09
N PHE A 547 16.73 26.25 -3.65
CA PHE A 547 16.26 24.94 -4.01
C PHE A 547 15.61 24.83 -5.39
N LYS A 548 15.41 25.94 -6.10
CA LYS A 548 14.73 25.94 -7.40
C LYS A 548 15.28 24.89 -8.39
N PRO A 549 16.61 24.75 -8.58
CA PRO A 549 17.18 23.74 -9.50
C PRO A 549 17.11 22.31 -8.97
N TYR A 550 16.91 22.10 -7.66
CA TYR A 550 16.99 20.80 -6.98
C TYR A 550 15.63 20.21 -6.64
N ARG A 551 14.52 20.95 -6.83
CA ARG A 551 13.18 20.55 -6.35
C ARG A 551 12.73 19.18 -6.85
N SER A 552 13.08 18.81 -8.07
CA SER A 552 12.74 17.50 -8.65
C SER A 552 13.48 16.33 -7.99
N LEU A 553 14.57 16.62 -7.28
CA LEU A 553 15.41 15.64 -6.58
C LEU A 553 15.11 15.60 -5.06
N ILE A 554 14.26 16.50 -4.56
CA ILE A 554 13.94 16.59 -3.13
C ILE A 554 12.50 16.10 -2.91
N THR A 555 12.35 15.09 -2.09
CA THR A 555 11.05 14.57 -1.64
C THR A 555 10.86 14.84 -0.16
N ILE A 556 9.72 15.40 0.23
CA ILE A 556 9.40 15.69 1.63
C ILE A 556 8.10 15.00 1.99
N ASN A 557 8.14 14.07 2.95
CA ASN A 557 6.95 13.32 3.33
C ASN A 557 7.03 12.78 4.76
N THR A 558 5.92 12.21 5.22
CA THR A 558 5.90 11.42 6.47
C THR A 558 6.63 10.09 6.29
N VAL A 559 6.93 9.42 7.40
CA VAL A 559 7.56 8.08 7.37
C VAL A 559 6.74 7.11 6.52
N ASP A 560 5.43 7.10 6.71
CA ASP A 560 4.51 6.23 5.96
C ASP A 560 4.56 6.51 4.44
N GLY A 561 4.68 7.79 4.05
CA GLY A 561 4.80 8.21 2.65
C GLY A 561 6.15 7.86 1.99
N PHE A 562 7.18 7.53 2.79
CA PHE A 562 8.47 7.05 2.29
C PHE A 562 8.58 5.52 2.21
N GLN A 563 7.54 4.81 2.58
CA GLN A 563 7.59 3.35 2.54
C GLN A 563 7.83 2.82 1.12
N GLY A 564 8.71 1.82 1.00
CA GLY A 564 9.11 1.27 -0.31
C GLY A 564 10.06 2.15 -1.13
N GLN A 565 10.35 3.38 -0.67
CA GLN A 565 11.26 4.30 -1.34
C GLN A 565 12.64 4.32 -0.67
N GLU A 566 13.63 4.83 -1.34
CA GLU A 566 14.98 5.05 -0.81
C GLU A 566 15.59 6.30 -1.46
N ARG A 567 16.53 6.95 -0.78
CA ARG A 567 17.22 8.14 -1.25
C ARG A 567 18.70 8.07 -0.90
N ASP A 568 19.51 8.78 -1.67
CA ASP A 568 20.93 8.89 -1.39
C ASP A 568 21.20 9.58 -0.06
N VAL A 569 20.42 10.64 0.21
CA VAL A 569 20.48 11.43 1.45
C VAL A 569 19.12 11.44 2.12
N ILE A 570 19.07 11.14 3.41
CA ILE A 570 17.87 11.31 4.24
C ILE A 570 18.17 12.26 5.38
N LEU A 571 17.28 13.24 5.56
CA LEU A 571 17.20 14.06 6.75
C LEU A 571 15.92 13.72 7.52
N ILE A 572 16.03 13.49 8.82
CA ILE A 572 14.89 13.19 9.70
C ILE A 572 14.74 14.33 10.71
N SER A 573 13.60 15.01 10.70
CA SER A 573 13.21 15.99 11.71
C SER A 573 12.25 15.33 12.70
N LEU A 574 12.70 15.15 13.96
CA LEU A 574 11.98 14.38 14.99
C LEU A 574 10.94 15.20 15.73
N VAL A 575 11.06 16.53 15.69
CA VAL A 575 10.08 17.53 16.20
C VAL A 575 9.98 17.59 17.73
N ARG A 576 10.08 16.45 18.41
CA ARG A 576 9.80 16.34 19.85
C ARG A 576 10.88 17.01 20.69
N ALA A 577 10.46 18.03 21.44
CA ALA A 577 11.28 18.78 22.39
C ALA A 577 10.40 19.23 23.58
N ASN A 578 10.47 18.53 24.71
CA ASN A 578 9.70 18.80 25.92
C ASN A 578 10.37 18.24 27.18
N GLU A 579 10.11 18.87 28.31
CA GLU A 579 10.72 18.50 29.59
C GLU A 579 10.28 17.13 30.12
N ASP A 580 9.07 16.65 29.74
CA ASP A 580 8.51 15.40 30.23
C ASP A 580 9.07 14.15 29.53
N GLY A 581 9.86 14.32 28.47
CA GLY A 581 10.38 13.21 27.66
C GLY A 581 9.28 12.45 26.89
N GLN A 582 8.18 13.11 26.59
CA GLN A 582 7.10 12.51 25.82
C GLN A 582 7.44 12.48 24.35
N ILE A 583 7.56 11.30 23.77
CA ILE A 583 7.96 11.12 22.38
C ILE A 583 6.78 10.86 21.40
N GLY A 584 5.56 10.64 21.91
CA GLY A 584 4.35 10.51 21.07
C GLY A 584 4.46 9.44 19.98
N PHE A 585 4.27 9.79 18.72
CA PHE A 585 4.35 8.86 17.58
C PHE A 585 5.71 8.18 17.39
N LEU A 586 6.77 8.76 17.95
CA LEU A 586 8.11 8.18 17.93
C LEU A 586 8.24 6.93 18.81
N ASN A 587 7.22 6.61 19.62
CA ASN A 587 7.18 5.37 20.42
C ASN A 587 6.97 4.11 19.56
N ASP A 588 6.46 4.23 18.33
CA ASP A 588 6.46 3.12 17.38
C ASP A 588 7.82 3.05 16.65
N LEU A 589 8.72 2.26 17.24
CA LEU A 589 10.11 2.15 16.78
C LEU A 589 10.23 1.60 15.35
N ARG A 590 9.22 0.89 14.86
CA ARG A 590 9.18 0.39 13.47
C ARG A 590 9.17 1.55 12.47
N ARG A 591 8.53 2.69 12.82
CA ARG A 591 8.61 3.92 12.02
C ARG A 591 10.03 4.46 11.95
N MET A 592 10.76 4.45 13.07
CA MET A 592 12.16 4.87 13.05
C MET A 592 13.02 3.91 12.23
N ASN A 593 12.81 2.60 12.35
CA ASN A 593 13.49 1.63 11.50
C ASN A 593 13.27 1.92 10.01
N VAL A 594 12.02 2.21 9.62
CA VAL A 594 11.71 2.60 8.24
C VAL A 594 12.44 3.90 7.87
N ALA A 595 12.38 4.94 8.69
CA ALA A 595 13.00 6.23 8.39
C ALA A 595 14.52 6.13 8.20
N ILE A 596 15.21 5.48 9.14
CA ILE A 596 16.67 5.25 9.10
C ILE A 596 17.07 4.48 7.83
N THR A 597 16.35 3.41 7.52
CA THR A 597 16.68 2.50 6.43
C THR A 597 16.26 2.99 5.03
N ARG A 598 15.79 4.24 4.93
CA ARG A 598 15.58 4.90 3.62
C ARG A 598 16.86 5.49 3.04
N ALA A 599 17.86 5.76 3.87
CA ALA A 599 19.13 6.35 3.44
C ALA A 599 20.05 5.31 2.78
N ARG A 600 20.61 5.67 1.62
CA ARG A 600 21.63 4.86 0.96
C ARG A 600 23.04 5.22 1.42
N MET A 601 23.38 6.50 1.45
CA MET A 601 24.75 6.98 1.67
C MET A 601 24.90 7.98 2.80
N LYS A 602 23.87 8.80 3.08
CA LYS A 602 23.92 9.82 4.14
C LYS A 602 22.61 9.86 4.91
N LEU A 603 22.70 9.85 6.24
CA LEU A 603 21.58 10.02 7.16
C LEU A 603 21.90 11.14 8.15
N ILE A 604 21.05 12.16 8.22
CA ILE A 604 21.13 13.27 9.16
C ILE A 604 19.87 13.24 10.02
N ILE A 605 20.03 13.12 11.33
CA ILE A 605 18.92 13.13 12.29
C ILE A 605 18.98 14.44 13.07
N LEU A 606 17.86 15.17 13.13
CA LEU A 606 17.72 16.38 13.94
C LEU A 606 16.72 16.10 15.06
N GLY A 607 17.10 16.42 16.29
CA GLY A 607 16.21 16.24 17.43
C GLY A 607 16.86 16.58 18.75
N ASP A 608 16.02 16.90 19.73
CA ASP A 608 16.40 17.24 21.11
C ASP A 608 16.80 15.98 21.88
N ALA A 609 18.11 15.84 22.13
CA ALA A 609 18.65 14.70 22.85
C ALA A 609 18.11 14.63 24.29
N SER A 610 17.87 15.76 24.98
CA SER A 610 17.36 15.78 26.37
C SER A 610 15.96 15.15 26.49
N THR A 611 15.12 15.34 25.48
CA THR A 611 13.79 14.73 25.39
C THR A 611 13.88 13.26 24.97
N LEU A 612 14.58 12.99 23.86
CA LEU A 612 14.51 11.72 23.15
C LEU A 612 15.30 10.60 23.85
N THR A 613 16.46 10.92 24.46
CA THR A 613 17.30 9.92 25.14
C THR A 613 16.72 9.38 26.45
N LYS A 614 15.60 9.94 26.92
CA LYS A 614 14.81 9.31 28.01
C LYS A 614 14.21 7.97 27.57
N HIS A 615 14.06 7.74 26.28
CA HIS A 615 13.66 6.46 25.73
C HIS A 615 14.88 5.61 25.32
N ALA A 616 14.93 4.36 25.74
CA ALA A 616 16.09 3.47 25.59
C ALA A 616 16.59 3.34 24.12
N PHE A 617 15.68 3.26 23.15
CA PHE A 617 16.04 3.18 21.74
C PHE A 617 16.81 4.43 21.27
N TYR A 618 16.28 5.63 21.53
CA TYR A 618 16.90 6.88 21.09
C TYR A 618 18.21 7.16 21.84
N LYS A 619 18.29 6.73 23.11
CA LYS A 619 19.53 6.79 23.86
C LYS A 619 20.61 5.94 23.19
N LYS A 620 20.30 4.70 22.87
CA LYS A 620 21.23 3.79 22.19
C LYS A 620 21.62 4.27 20.78
N LEU A 621 20.65 4.83 20.04
CA LEU A 621 20.91 5.41 18.72
C LEU A 621 21.84 6.64 18.83
N TYR A 622 21.61 7.52 19.79
CA TYR A 622 22.43 8.69 20.02
C TYR A 622 23.87 8.32 20.47
N GLU A 623 23.99 7.37 21.40
CA GLU A 623 25.27 6.82 21.83
C GLU A 623 26.03 6.21 20.63
N TYR A 624 25.38 5.35 19.85
CA TYR A 624 25.96 4.73 18.67
C TYR A 624 26.52 5.76 17.67
N ILE A 625 25.74 6.82 17.37
CA ILE A 625 26.16 7.86 16.43
C ILE A 625 27.32 8.70 17.01
N SER A 626 27.33 8.91 18.32
CA SER A 626 28.38 9.70 18.99
C SER A 626 29.72 8.95 19.09
N GLU A 627 29.72 7.61 18.95
CA GLU A 627 30.90 6.77 19.00
C GLU A 627 31.53 6.55 17.60
N LEU A 628 30.85 6.92 16.50
CA LEU A 628 31.38 6.87 15.13
C LEU A 628 32.27 8.08 14.82
#